data_63f776ee0d2971693f30264d668da847
#
_entry.id   63f776ee0d2971693f30264d668da847
#
_cell.length_a   1.000
_cell.length_b   1.000
_cell.length_c   1.000
_cell.angle_alpha   90.00
_cell.angle_beta   90.00
_cell.angle_gamma   90.00
#
_symmetry.space_group_name_H-M   'P 1'
#
loop_
_entity.id
_entity.type
_entity.pdbx_description
1 polymer ?
#
loop_
_entity_poly.entity_id
_entity_poly.type
_entity_poly.pdbx_seq_one_letter_code
_entity_poly.pdbx_strand_id
1 'polypeptide(L)'
;FDEPLRHEWNYVQNPEMSNYSLEERQGFFRLKGSATSLGDNYTTSTFVGRRVQHTYFSSTAVLEFDPESKNEEAGMTLLNNGTHFDLVVQQDGDDRMVFARLQFENVIHESEKFFLESGPVTLKVEGYQSYFTFSFSQDGDDFQELQQVGARYLSSETIGGFTGTYVGLYATGNGSPSKAPADFDWFEYV
;
A
#
# COMPACT_ATOMS: atom_id res chain seq x y z
N PHE A 1 13.81 3.15 8.46
CA PHE A 1 13.31 2.30 9.57
C PHE A 1 14.44 1.82 10.49
N ASP A 2 15.24 2.77 11.01
CA ASP A 2 16.36 2.49 11.91
C ASP A 2 15.94 2.29 13.38
N GLU A 3 14.68 2.58 13.71
CA GLU A 3 14.11 2.45 15.04
C GLU A 3 12.87 1.53 15.03
N PRO A 4 12.50 0.94 16.20
CA PRO A 4 11.27 0.20 16.32
C PRO A 4 10.04 1.02 15.93
N LEU A 5 9.03 0.37 15.36
CA LEU A 5 7.78 1.02 14.99
C LEU A 5 7.12 1.64 16.24
N ARG A 6 6.67 2.89 16.11
CA ARG A 6 5.99 3.62 17.17
C ARG A 6 4.54 3.14 17.35
N HIS A 7 3.87 3.61 18.38
CA HIS A 7 2.51 3.19 18.76
C HIS A 7 1.41 3.57 17.76
N GLU A 8 1.66 4.48 16.84
CA GLU A 8 0.71 4.85 15.79
C GLU A 8 0.55 3.79 14.69
N TRP A 9 1.48 2.85 14.60
CA TRP A 9 1.41 1.76 13.65
C TRP A 9 0.46 0.65 14.11
N ASN A 10 -0.43 0.26 13.22
CA ASN A 10 -1.47 -0.74 13.47
C ASN A 10 -1.45 -1.80 12.38
N TYR A 11 -1.86 -2.99 12.75
CA TYR A 11 -2.02 -4.13 11.87
C TYR A 11 -3.51 -4.43 11.68
N VAL A 12 -3.86 -5.18 10.65
CA VAL A 12 -5.21 -5.72 10.53
C VAL A 12 -5.34 -7.02 11.31
N GLN A 13 -6.45 -7.21 11.99
CA GLN A 13 -6.81 -8.45 12.69
C GLN A 13 -5.66 -9.03 13.55
N ASN A 14 -5.24 -10.27 13.24
CA ASN A 14 -4.22 -11.05 13.93
C ASN A 14 -3.00 -11.22 13.01
N PRO A 15 -2.03 -10.30 13.00
CA PRO A 15 -0.92 -10.34 12.06
C PRO A 15 -0.02 -11.56 12.31
N GLU A 16 0.40 -12.21 11.23
CA GLU A 16 1.51 -13.17 11.28
C GLU A 16 2.83 -12.40 11.34
N MET A 17 3.38 -12.25 12.55
CA MET A 17 4.54 -11.38 12.80
C MET A 17 5.81 -11.80 12.07
N SER A 18 5.91 -13.04 11.61
CA SER A 18 7.01 -13.51 10.77
C SER A 18 7.04 -12.86 9.37
N ASN A 19 5.94 -12.21 8.97
CA ASN A 19 5.85 -11.45 7.73
C ASN A 19 6.40 -10.01 7.84
N TYR A 20 6.84 -9.57 9.03
CA TYR A 20 7.30 -8.21 9.30
C TYR A 20 8.68 -8.23 9.92
N SER A 21 9.64 -7.51 9.35
CA SER A 21 11.00 -7.47 9.90
C SER A 21 11.67 -6.12 9.72
N LEU A 22 12.23 -5.60 10.80
CA LEU A 22 13.17 -4.46 10.80
C LEU A 22 14.64 -4.92 10.84
N GLU A 23 14.89 -6.25 10.99
CA GLU A 23 16.21 -6.80 11.23
C GLU A 23 16.79 -7.53 10.00
N GLU A 24 15.94 -8.13 9.14
CA GLU A 24 16.40 -8.91 7.98
C GLU A 24 17.15 -8.08 6.93
N ARG A 25 16.84 -6.77 6.86
CA ARG A 25 17.56 -5.81 6.04
C ARG A 25 17.69 -4.50 6.82
N GLN A 26 18.91 -4.18 7.24
CA GLN A 26 19.17 -3.00 8.06
C GLN A 26 18.74 -1.71 7.34
N GLY A 27 18.03 -0.82 8.05
CA GLY A 27 17.50 0.44 7.53
C GLY A 27 16.15 0.31 6.81
N PHE A 28 15.69 -0.93 6.53
CA PHE A 28 14.45 -1.18 5.81
C PHE A 28 13.41 -1.84 6.71
N PHE A 29 12.15 -1.57 6.40
CA PHE A 29 11.05 -2.37 6.91
C PHE A 29 10.61 -3.38 5.85
N ARG A 30 10.93 -4.65 6.09
CA ARG A 30 10.61 -5.76 5.19
C ARG A 30 9.23 -6.32 5.47
N LEU A 31 8.41 -6.40 4.43
CA LEU A 31 7.15 -7.12 4.42
C LEU A 31 7.24 -8.34 3.51
N LYS A 32 6.78 -9.48 4.01
CA LYS A 32 6.60 -10.71 3.23
C LYS A 32 5.11 -10.89 2.94
N GLY A 33 4.74 -10.89 1.67
CA GLY A 33 3.35 -10.99 1.27
C GLY A 33 2.73 -12.33 1.68
N SER A 34 1.64 -12.27 2.44
CA SER A 34 0.82 -13.45 2.74
C SER A 34 0.02 -13.90 1.51
N ALA A 35 -0.61 -15.06 1.58
CA ALA A 35 -1.54 -15.51 0.54
C ALA A 35 -2.83 -14.68 0.48
N THR A 36 -3.08 -13.87 1.50
CA THR A 36 -4.32 -13.11 1.69
C THR A 36 -4.23 -11.75 1.02
N SER A 37 -5.22 -11.42 0.19
CA SER A 37 -5.38 -10.09 -0.43
C SER A 37 -5.86 -9.06 0.59
N LEU A 38 -5.66 -7.75 0.33
CA LEU A 38 -6.05 -6.67 1.24
C LEU A 38 -7.55 -6.67 1.52
N GLY A 39 -8.45 -6.85 0.73
CA GLY A 39 -9.89 -6.76 0.97
C GLY A 39 -10.51 -7.97 1.67
N ASP A 40 -9.73 -8.98 2.04
CA ASP A 40 -10.26 -10.15 2.75
C ASP A 40 -10.56 -9.83 4.22
N ASN A 41 -11.83 -9.86 4.59
CA ASN A 41 -12.29 -9.58 5.95
C ASN A 41 -12.21 -10.79 6.89
N TYR A 42 -11.85 -11.97 6.40
CA TYR A 42 -11.88 -13.23 7.18
C TYR A 42 -10.49 -13.74 7.51
N THR A 43 -9.48 -13.38 6.73
CA THR A 43 -8.09 -13.80 6.91
C THR A 43 -7.18 -12.58 6.96
N THR A 44 -5.98 -12.73 7.55
CA THR A 44 -5.07 -11.62 7.78
C THR A 44 -4.14 -11.40 6.59
N SER A 45 -4.23 -10.23 5.97
CA SER A 45 -3.27 -9.76 4.98
C SER A 45 -2.02 -9.19 5.65
N THR A 46 -0.89 -9.17 4.94
CA THR A 46 0.30 -8.45 5.39
C THR A 46 0.10 -6.96 5.11
N PHE A 47 -0.31 -6.26 6.14
CA PHE A 47 -0.58 -4.81 6.15
C PHE A 47 -0.10 -4.20 7.45
N VAL A 48 0.48 -3.03 7.36
CA VAL A 48 0.79 -2.18 8.51
C VAL A 48 0.55 -0.72 8.14
N GLY A 49 -0.16 0.01 8.96
CA GLY A 49 -0.52 1.38 8.64
C GLY A 49 -0.83 2.22 9.86
N ARG A 50 -1.05 3.49 9.63
CA ARG A 50 -1.46 4.44 10.65
C ARG A 50 -2.76 5.12 10.25
N ARG A 51 -3.51 5.55 11.24
CA ARG A 51 -4.77 6.26 10.99
C ARG A 51 -4.53 7.61 10.33
N VAL A 52 -5.29 7.90 9.29
CA VAL A 52 -5.37 9.25 8.71
C VAL A 52 -6.03 10.18 9.72
N GLN A 53 -5.33 11.22 10.13
CA GLN A 53 -5.76 12.16 11.19
C GLN A 53 -6.09 13.56 10.65
N HIS A 54 -5.69 13.85 9.41
CA HIS A 54 -5.80 15.18 8.82
C HIS A 54 -6.60 15.13 7.53
N THR A 55 -7.36 16.19 7.26
CA THR A 55 -8.10 16.37 6.02
C THR A 55 -7.17 16.69 4.84
N TYR A 56 -6.07 17.36 5.15
CA TYR A 56 -4.97 17.61 4.21
C TYR A 56 -3.75 16.90 4.75
N PHE A 57 -3.20 15.98 3.97
CA PHE A 57 -2.00 15.24 4.34
C PHE A 57 -1.24 14.80 3.09
N SER A 58 0.02 14.52 3.26
CA SER A 58 0.83 13.76 2.32
C SER A 58 1.43 12.55 3.03
N SER A 59 1.37 11.39 2.39
CA SER A 59 2.04 10.18 2.86
C SER A 59 2.87 9.61 1.73
N THR A 60 4.14 9.38 2.00
CA THR A 60 5.13 8.96 1.01
C THR A 60 5.94 7.78 1.57
N ALA A 61 6.27 6.83 0.70
CA ALA A 61 7.16 5.72 1.02
C ALA A 61 8.05 5.38 -0.16
N VAL A 62 9.27 4.93 0.13
CA VAL A 62 10.18 4.36 -0.89
C VAL A 62 10.14 2.86 -0.77
N LEU A 63 9.86 2.19 -1.89
CA LEU A 63 9.73 0.75 -2.02
C LEU A 63 10.78 0.19 -2.97
N GLU A 64 11.51 -0.83 -2.52
CA GLU A 64 12.27 -1.76 -3.35
C GLU A 64 11.51 -3.10 -3.37
N PHE A 65 11.05 -3.49 -4.54
CA PHE A 65 10.27 -4.71 -4.72
C PHE A 65 10.39 -5.21 -6.16
N ASP A 66 10.92 -6.40 -6.33
CA ASP A 66 11.06 -7.08 -7.61
C ASP A 66 10.20 -8.35 -7.60
N PRO A 67 8.89 -8.26 -7.96
CA PRO A 67 7.99 -9.40 -7.97
C PRO A 67 8.44 -10.49 -8.93
N GLU A 68 8.35 -11.75 -8.52
CA GLU A 68 8.71 -12.91 -9.33
C GLU A 68 7.52 -13.47 -10.12
N SER A 69 6.32 -13.00 -9.82
CA SER A 69 5.09 -13.43 -10.47
C SER A 69 4.03 -12.35 -10.48
N LYS A 70 3.08 -12.45 -11.40
CA LYS A 70 1.93 -11.54 -11.52
C LYS A 70 1.00 -11.52 -10.29
N ASN A 71 1.12 -12.50 -9.41
CA ASN A 71 0.29 -12.53 -8.20
C ASN A 71 0.93 -11.76 -7.04
N GLU A 72 2.25 -11.56 -7.12
CA GLU A 72 2.98 -10.82 -6.09
C GLU A 72 2.82 -9.33 -6.29
N GLU A 73 2.35 -8.66 -5.28
CA GLU A 73 2.22 -7.20 -5.28
C GLU A 73 2.55 -6.62 -3.92
N ALA A 74 3.06 -5.40 -3.95
CA ALA A 74 3.33 -4.59 -2.78
C ALA A 74 3.13 -3.11 -3.08
N GLY A 75 2.97 -2.30 -2.05
CA GLY A 75 2.82 -0.87 -2.21
C GLY A 75 2.22 -0.14 -1.02
N MET A 76 1.58 0.99 -1.31
CA MET A 76 0.84 1.77 -0.32
C MET A 76 -0.66 1.60 -0.53
N THR A 77 -1.43 1.77 0.55
CA THR A 77 -2.89 1.69 0.47
C THR A 77 -3.57 2.67 1.41
N LEU A 78 -4.73 3.15 1.01
CA LEU A 78 -5.76 3.69 1.90
C LEU A 78 -6.77 2.58 2.17
N LEU A 79 -6.90 2.15 3.42
CA LEU A 79 -7.74 1.03 3.82
C LEU A 79 -8.80 1.47 4.83
N ASN A 80 -10.06 1.10 4.59
CA ASN A 80 -11.13 1.24 5.56
C ASN A 80 -12.16 0.11 5.38
N ASN A 81 -12.27 -0.77 6.38
CA ASN A 81 -13.27 -1.84 6.46
C ASN A 81 -13.42 -2.66 5.17
N GLY A 82 -12.31 -3.14 4.58
CA GLY A 82 -12.30 -3.98 3.39
C GLY A 82 -12.39 -3.21 2.05
N THR A 83 -12.73 -1.93 2.08
CA THR A 83 -12.57 -1.03 0.94
C THR A 83 -11.15 -0.49 0.95
N HIS A 84 -10.45 -0.57 -0.18
CA HIS A 84 -9.06 -0.11 -0.25
C HIS A 84 -8.74 0.51 -1.61
N PHE A 85 -7.86 1.50 -1.57
CA PHE A 85 -7.35 2.21 -2.73
C PHE A 85 -5.83 2.16 -2.68
N ASP A 86 -5.22 1.50 -3.66
CA ASP A 86 -3.85 1.08 -3.61
C ASP A 86 -2.98 1.78 -4.65
N LEU A 87 -1.74 2.06 -4.29
CA LEU A 87 -0.61 2.16 -5.21
C LEU A 87 0.04 0.78 -5.27
N VAL A 88 -0.07 0.13 -6.41
CA VAL A 88 0.35 -1.25 -6.63
C VAL A 88 1.64 -1.27 -7.43
N VAL A 89 2.65 -2.00 -6.95
CA VAL A 89 3.78 -2.47 -7.75
C VAL A 89 3.60 -3.97 -7.97
N GLN A 90 3.57 -4.40 -9.24
CA GLN A 90 3.26 -5.77 -9.64
C GLN A 90 4.00 -6.11 -10.93
N GLN A 91 4.17 -7.40 -11.20
CA GLN A 91 4.64 -7.91 -12.50
C GLN A 91 3.46 -8.06 -13.48
N ASP A 92 3.64 -7.57 -14.71
CA ASP A 92 2.71 -7.78 -15.83
C ASP A 92 3.51 -8.27 -17.05
N GLY A 93 3.39 -9.55 -17.39
CA GLY A 93 4.31 -10.20 -18.31
C GLY A 93 5.73 -10.27 -17.72
N ASP A 94 6.69 -9.72 -18.46
CA ASP A 94 8.09 -9.62 -18.03
C ASP A 94 8.43 -8.25 -17.40
N ASP A 95 7.46 -7.33 -17.39
CA ASP A 95 7.67 -5.96 -16.95
C ASP A 95 7.18 -5.73 -15.52
N ARG A 96 7.91 -4.89 -14.78
CA ARG A 96 7.49 -4.37 -13.49
C ARG A 96 6.66 -3.10 -13.71
N MET A 97 5.45 -3.07 -13.18
CA MET A 97 4.48 -2.00 -13.41
C MET A 97 4.05 -1.34 -12.11
N VAL A 98 3.69 -0.05 -12.19
CA VAL A 98 2.99 0.67 -11.14
C VAL A 98 1.66 1.20 -11.65
N PHE A 99 0.64 1.13 -10.81
CA PHE A 99 -0.71 1.66 -11.11
C PHE A 99 -1.49 1.91 -9.82
N ALA A 100 -2.58 2.64 -9.93
CA ALA A 100 -3.54 2.78 -8.85
C ALA A 100 -4.69 1.79 -9.04
N ARG A 101 -5.10 1.10 -7.96
CA ARG A 101 -6.28 0.23 -7.93
C ARG A 101 -7.26 0.72 -6.89
N LEU A 102 -8.52 0.83 -7.28
CA LEU A 102 -9.63 1.20 -6.41
C LEU A 102 -10.52 -0.02 -6.26
N GLN A 103 -10.66 -0.52 -5.04
CA GLN A 103 -11.57 -1.63 -4.75
C GLN A 103 -12.62 -1.22 -3.73
N PHE A 104 -13.86 -1.30 -4.17
CA PHE A 104 -15.04 -1.07 -3.36
C PHE A 104 -15.97 -2.27 -3.51
N GLU A 105 -16.07 -3.11 -2.47
CA GLU A 105 -16.74 -4.42 -2.55
C GLU A 105 -16.26 -5.25 -3.75
N ASN A 106 -17.15 -5.54 -4.68
CA ASN A 106 -16.86 -6.32 -5.90
C ASN A 106 -16.48 -5.44 -7.11
N VAL A 107 -16.41 -4.13 -6.94
CA VAL A 107 -16.05 -3.20 -8.00
C VAL A 107 -14.56 -2.90 -7.90
N ILE A 108 -13.84 -3.22 -8.98
CA ILE A 108 -12.42 -2.95 -9.11
C ILE A 108 -12.23 -2.03 -10.30
N HIS A 109 -11.45 -0.98 -10.10
CA HIS A 109 -10.97 -0.10 -11.17
C HIS A 109 -9.44 0.00 -11.06
N GLU A 110 -8.75 -0.18 -12.17
CA GLU A 110 -7.32 0.04 -12.30
C GLU A 110 -7.07 1.24 -13.22
N SER A 111 -6.12 2.08 -12.83
CA SER A 111 -5.65 3.18 -13.69
C SER A 111 -4.81 2.64 -14.86
N GLU A 112 -4.34 3.53 -15.71
CA GLU A 112 -3.24 3.21 -16.63
C GLU A 112 -2.04 2.66 -15.84
N LYS A 113 -1.36 1.65 -16.43
CA LYS A 113 -0.15 1.03 -15.85
C LYS A 113 1.09 1.65 -16.46
N PHE A 114 2.04 2.01 -15.62
CA PHE A 114 3.31 2.58 -16.05
C PHE A 114 4.45 1.60 -15.78
N PHE A 115 5.34 1.48 -16.73
CA PHE A 115 6.55 0.68 -16.60
C PHE A 115 7.49 1.28 -15.55
N LEU A 116 8.09 0.40 -14.75
CA LEU A 116 9.12 0.75 -13.78
C LEU A 116 10.45 0.12 -14.19
N GLU A 117 11.49 0.92 -14.27
CA GLU A 117 12.85 0.42 -14.32
C GLU A 117 13.22 -0.31 -13.01
N SER A 118 14.33 -1.07 -13.04
CA SER A 118 14.85 -1.68 -11.83
C SER A 118 15.26 -0.64 -10.79
N GLY A 119 15.12 -0.97 -9.51
CA GLY A 119 15.48 -0.09 -8.39
C GLY A 119 14.27 0.45 -7.61
N PRO A 120 14.48 1.42 -6.73
CA PRO A 120 13.44 1.94 -5.85
C PRO A 120 12.36 2.70 -6.62
N VAL A 121 11.16 2.74 -6.07
CA VAL A 121 10.07 3.61 -6.49
C VAL A 121 9.53 4.36 -5.29
N THR A 122 9.32 5.64 -5.45
CA THR A 122 8.65 6.48 -4.44
C THR A 122 7.17 6.51 -4.74
N LEU A 123 6.38 6.08 -3.77
CA LEU A 123 4.92 6.06 -3.81
C LEU A 123 4.39 7.19 -2.94
N LYS A 124 3.37 7.93 -3.42
CA LYS A 124 2.80 9.05 -2.67
C LYS A 124 1.28 9.06 -2.75
N VAL A 125 0.65 9.22 -1.59
CA VAL A 125 -0.79 9.44 -1.42
C VAL A 125 -1.00 10.80 -0.77
N GLU A 126 -1.76 11.67 -1.42
CA GLU A 126 -2.12 12.97 -0.87
C GLU A 126 -3.62 13.04 -0.60
N GLY A 127 -3.99 13.54 0.57
CA GLY A 127 -5.36 13.79 0.97
C GLY A 127 -5.73 15.25 0.86
N TYR A 128 -6.86 15.49 0.24
CA TYR A 128 -7.52 16.80 0.19
C TYR A 128 -8.95 16.67 0.72
N GLN A 129 -9.58 17.78 1.01
CA GLN A 129 -10.91 17.81 1.62
C GLN A 129 -11.94 16.87 0.94
N SER A 130 -11.88 16.73 -0.35
CA SER A 130 -12.89 15.99 -1.14
C SER A 130 -12.33 14.83 -1.97
N TYR A 131 -11.01 14.67 -2.04
CA TYR A 131 -10.38 13.64 -2.87
C TYR A 131 -9.02 13.21 -2.31
N PHE A 132 -8.57 12.04 -2.78
CA PHE A 132 -7.21 11.53 -2.64
C PHE A 132 -6.56 11.50 -4.01
N THR A 133 -5.26 11.77 -4.05
CA THR A 133 -4.43 11.68 -5.25
C THR A 133 -3.35 10.62 -5.02
N PHE A 134 -3.16 9.76 -6.01
CA PHE A 134 -2.18 8.68 -6.02
C PHE A 134 -1.14 8.98 -7.08
N SER A 135 0.13 9.00 -6.71
CA SER A 135 1.23 9.30 -7.61
C SER A 135 2.48 8.49 -7.28
N PHE A 136 3.40 8.42 -8.23
CA PHE A 136 4.68 7.75 -8.05
C PHE A 136 5.82 8.56 -8.69
N SER A 137 7.05 8.26 -8.29
CA SER A 137 8.27 8.79 -8.88
C SER A 137 9.38 7.73 -8.81
N GLN A 138 10.25 7.67 -9.83
CA GLN A 138 11.45 6.83 -9.80
C GLN A 138 12.73 7.60 -9.45
N ASP A 139 12.71 8.92 -9.56
CA ASP A 139 13.83 9.79 -9.16
C ASP A 139 13.62 10.48 -7.80
N GLY A 140 12.41 10.35 -7.23
CA GLY A 140 12.03 10.94 -5.95
C GLY A 140 11.54 12.39 -6.02
N ASP A 141 11.68 13.06 -7.15
CA ASP A 141 11.36 14.47 -7.32
C ASP A 141 10.17 14.69 -8.26
N ASP A 142 10.20 14.10 -9.46
CA ASP A 142 9.15 14.25 -10.47
C ASP A 142 8.04 13.22 -10.29
N PHE A 143 6.93 13.63 -9.66
CA PHE A 143 5.78 12.75 -9.42
C PHE A 143 4.79 12.74 -10.59
N GLN A 144 4.51 11.53 -11.06
CA GLN A 144 3.45 11.28 -12.04
C GLN A 144 2.16 10.87 -11.31
N GLU A 145 1.07 11.61 -11.55
CA GLU A 145 -0.26 11.24 -11.06
C GLU A 145 -0.79 10.03 -11.83
N LEU A 146 -1.30 9.05 -11.07
CA LEU A 146 -1.94 7.83 -11.59
C LEU A 146 -3.46 7.94 -11.53
N GLN A 147 -3.98 8.47 -10.41
CA GLN A 147 -5.42 8.50 -10.16
C GLN A 147 -5.78 9.53 -9.12
N GLN A 148 -6.93 10.15 -9.32
CA GLN A 148 -7.64 10.91 -8.29
C GLN A 148 -8.98 10.26 -7.99
N VAL A 149 -9.36 10.18 -6.71
CA VAL A 149 -10.61 9.55 -6.27
C VAL A 149 -11.27 10.34 -5.15
N GLY A 150 -12.60 10.40 -5.15
CA GLY A 150 -13.36 11.11 -4.12
C GLY A 150 -13.18 10.50 -2.72
N ALA A 151 -12.80 11.30 -1.74
CA ALA A 151 -12.57 10.87 -0.36
C ALA A 151 -13.83 10.25 0.29
N ARG A 152 -15.02 10.61 -0.17
CA ARG A 152 -16.31 10.08 0.29
C ARG A 152 -16.39 8.55 0.20
N TYR A 153 -15.71 7.93 -0.76
CA TYR A 153 -15.78 6.47 -0.96
C TYR A 153 -15.07 5.67 0.15
N LEU A 154 -14.23 6.32 0.95
CA LEU A 154 -13.63 5.74 2.17
C LEU A 154 -14.24 6.30 3.45
N SER A 155 -15.32 7.08 3.36
CA SER A 155 -15.99 7.61 4.53
C SER A 155 -16.87 6.54 5.21
N SER A 156 -17.04 6.67 6.52
CA SER A 156 -17.90 5.78 7.31
C SER A 156 -19.36 5.81 6.85
N GLU A 157 -19.81 6.92 6.27
CA GLU A 157 -21.17 7.06 5.72
C GLU A 157 -21.36 6.19 4.48
N THR A 158 -20.32 5.97 3.69
CA THR A 158 -20.40 5.19 2.46
C THR A 158 -20.20 3.69 2.72
N ILE A 159 -19.18 3.33 3.52
CA ILE A 159 -18.79 1.94 3.71
C ILE A 159 -19.38 1.30 4.98
N GLY A 160 -20.03 2.10 5.82
CA GLY A 160 -20.57 1.67 7.11
C GLY A 160 -19.50 1.51 8.20
N GLY A 161 -19.98 1.35 9.45
CA GLY A 161 -19.11 1.18 10.60
C GLY A 161 -18.59 2.49 11.21
N PHE A 162 -17.80 2.36 12.27
CA PHE A 162 -17.23 3.47 13.03
C PHE A 162 -15.70 3.49 12.95
N THR A 163 -15.14 2.89 11.92
CA THR A 163 -13.71 2.85 11.65
C THR A 163 -13.31 4.07 10.81
N GLY A 164 -12.08 4.52 10.93
CA GLY A 164 -11.53 5.57 10.07
C GLY A 164 -10.53 4.97 9.10
N THR A 165 -10.21 5.74 8.06
CA THR A 165 -9.25 5.35 7.04
C THR A 165 -7.83 5.24 7.62
N TYR A 166 -7.13 4.21 7.21
CA TYR A 166 -5.70 4.01 7.44
C TYR A 166 -4.93 4.26 6.15
N VAL A 167 -3.77 4.87 6.26
CA VAL A 167 -2.76 4.86 5.21
C VAL A 167 -1.64 3.92 5.66
N GLY A 168 -1.18 3.05 4.77
CA GLY A 168 -0.20 2.05 5.16
C GLY A 168 0.49 1.36 4.00
N LEU A 169 1.36 0.43 4.40
CA LEU A 169 2.20 -0.40 3.56
C LEU A 169 1.62 -1.81 3.53
N TYR A 170 1.72 -2.48 2.38
CA TYR A 170 1.23 -3.85 2.26
C TYR A 170 2.08 -4.68 1.30
N ALA A 171 1.97 -5.99 1.43
CA ALA A 171 2.47 -6.97 0.48
C ALA A 171 1.54 -8.19 0.46
N THR A 172 1.34 -8.79 -0.70
CA THR A 172 0.55 -10.01 -0.86
C THR A 172 1.02 -10.83 -2.04
N GLY A 173 0.81 -12.14 -1.97
CA GLY A 173 0.99 -13.06 -3.09
C GLY A 173 -0.34 -13.54 -3.68
N ASN A 174 -1.48 -12.94 -3.31
CA ASN A 174 -2.81 -13.15 -3.91
C ASN A 174 -3.15 -14.62 -4.18
N GLY A 175 -3.23 -15.43 -3.12
CA GLY A 175 -3.56 -16.86 -3.15
C GLY A 175 -2.41 -17.79 -2.79
N SER A 176 -1.18 -17.29 -2.74
CA SER A 176 0.00 -17.98 -2.21
C SER A 176 0.94 -16.97 -1.56
N PRO A 177 1.76 -17.35 -0.56
CA PRO A 177 2.74 -16.43 -0.01
C PRO A 177 3.69 -15.91 -1.09
N SER A 178 4.00 -14.61 -1.05
CA SER A 178 4.98 -14.00 -1.95
C SER A 178 6.37 -14.58 -1.69
N LYS A 179 7.15 -14.77 -2.76
CA LYS A 179 8.57 -15.14 -2.66
C LYS A 179 9.44 -13.90 -2.57
N ALA A 180 9.10 -12.85 -3.34
CA ALA A 180 9.79 -11.59 -3.29
C ALA A 180 9.40 -10.82 -2.02
N PRO A 181 10.36 -10.39 -1.19
CA PRO A 181 10.07 -9.48 -0.09
C PRO A 181 9.88 -8.05 -0.61
N ALA A 182 8.99 -7.30 0.03
CA ALA A 182 8.84 -5.87 -0.20
C ALA A 182 9.63 -5.11 0.88
N ASP A 183 10.63 -4.38 0.46
CA ASP A 183 11.52 -3.62 1.34
C ASP A 183 11.20 -2.13 1.25
N PHE A 184 10.70 -1.57 2.35
CA PHE A 184 10.42 -0.14 2.47
C PHE A 184 11.60 0.55 3.16
N ASP A 185 12.25 1.50 2.47
CA ASP A 185 13.38 2.27 3.03
C ASP A 185 12.89 3.26 4.08
N TRP A 186 11.86 4.04 3.74
CA TRP A 186 11.23 4.97 4.69
C TRP A 186 9.76 5.19 4.38
N PHE A 187 9.06 5.74 5.36
CA PHE A 187 7.68 6.16 5.28
C PHE A 187 7.50 7.47 6.03
N GLU A 188 6.84 8.42 5.40
CA GLU A 188 6.50 9.71 5.99
C GLU A 188 4.99 9.95 5.93
N TYR A 189 4.48 10.68 6.92
CA TYR A 189 3.11 11.19 6.98
C TYR A 189 3.14 12.59 7.58
N VAL A 190 2.77 13.60 6.81
CA VAL A 190 2.75 15.02 7.19
C VAL A 190 1.42 15.67 6.92
#